data_3acd1716866f35a6bd1f19ae702800d5
#
_entry.id   3acd1716866f35a6bd1f19ae702800d5
#
_cell.length_a   1.000
_cell.length_b   1.000
_cell.length_c   1.000
_cell.angle_alpha   90.00
_cell.angle_beta   90.00
_cell.angle_gamma   90.00
#
_symmetry.space_group_name_H-M   'P 1'
#
loop_
_entity.id
_entity.type
_entity.pdbx_description
1 polymer ?
#
loop_
_entity_poly.entity_id
_entity_poly.type
_entity_poly.pdbx_seq_one_letter_code
_entity_poly.pdbx_strand_id
1 'polypeptide(L)'
;GWFLLIAVGWIETIAYLGFRYVPLQGHVFFKYFATGLEHKPVFDFLMDLLLLFVLSGVALAWGKRVYSRAMGMRRTTRHVLGDRVALSALWFVFPVRLIAESTTCALYGGGGFLTGAVGAWMAEHVSTLALMNLESAAWWAYSACLGIFFVALPFSRYMHIFTEIPLIFLRHYELRSTEKEGAFDHFQVEACSRCGICIDPCQLQSVLGINDVQSVFFLRDRRYRMLRLATADNCLMCGRCAEKCPVDIDLNTLRLNSRDTMRNVPDEKRY
;
A
#
# COMPACT_ATOMS: atom_id res chain seq x y z
N GLY A 1 -7.81 -6.11 7.07
CA GLY A 1 -9.06 -5.37 6.86
C GLY A 1 -9.17 -4.83 5.44
N TRP A 2 -8.18 -4.08 4.95
CA TRP A 2 -8.21 -3.45 3.62
C TRP A 2 -8.39 -4.45 2.48
N PHE A 3 -7.62 -5.54 2.45
CA PHE A 3 -7.76 -6.59 1.43
C PHE A 3 -9.12 -7.26 1.46
N LEU A 4 -9.61 -7.58 2.66
CA LEU A 4 -10.94 -8.18 2.80
C LEU A 4 -12.03 -7.23 2.34
N LEU A 5 -11.93 -5.94 2.66
CA LEU A 5 -12.88 -4.92 2.22
C LEU A 5 -12.95 -4.84 0.69
N ILE A 6 -11.79 -4.81 0.02
CA ILE A 6 -11.73 -4.80 -1.45
C ILE A 6 -12.25 -6.13 -2.02
N ALA A 7 -11.81 -7.27 -1.49
CA ALA A 7 -12.19 -8.58 -2.00
C ALA A 7 -13.70 -8.81 -1.89
N VAL A 8 -14.31 -8.52 -0.74
CA VAL A 8 -15.75 -8.65 -0.54
C VAL A 8 -16.50 -7.70 -1.45
N GLY A 9 -16.05 -6.45 -1.59
CA GLY A 9 -16.63 -5.50 -2.51
C GLY A 9 -16.58 -5.97 -3.97
N TRP A 10 -15.46 -6.51 -4.45
CA TRP A 10 -15.34 -7.07 -5.80
C TRP A 10 -16.24 -8.29 -6.03
N ILE A 11 -16.31 -9.22 -5.07
CA ILE A 11 -17.16 -10.40 -5.15
C ILE A 11 -18.62 -9.97 -5.31
N GLU A 12 -19.10 -9.03 -4.51
CA GLU A 12 -20.47 -8.52 -4.65
C GLU A 12 -20.70 -7.79 -5.97
N THR A 13 -19.72 -7.01 -6.47
CA THR A 13 -19.85 -6.38 -7.80
C THR A 13 -20.01 -7.41 -8.90
N ILE A 14 -19.16 -8.44 -8.89
CA ILE A 14 -19.21 -9.49 -9.90
C ILE A 14 -20.54 -10.25 -9.81
N ALA A 15 -21.00 -10.57 -8.61
CA ALA A 15 -22.29 -11.22 -8.40
C ALA A 15 -23.45 -10.35 -8.90
N TYR A 16 -23.43 -9.06 -8.60
CA TYR A 16 -24.46 -8.11 -9.04
C TYR A 16 -24.46 -7.93 -10.56
N LEU A 17 -23.30 -7.72 -11.20
CA LEU A 17 -23.17 -7.57 -12.65
C LEU A 17 -23.52 -8.88 -13.39
N GLY A 18 -23.28 -10.03 -12.77
CA GLY A 18 -23.63 -11.34 -13.33
C GLY A 18 -25.13 -11.63 -13.29
N PHE A 19 -25.87 -11.13 -12.31
CA PHE A 19 -27.30 -11.41 -12.13
C PHE A 19 -28.23 -10.31 -12.65
N ARG A 20 -27.76 -9.07 -12.78
CA ARG A 20 -28.54 -7.95 -13.33
C ARG A 20 -27.66 -7.08 -14.21
N TYR A 21 -27.95 -7.06 -15.50
CA TYR A 21 -27.39 -6.07 -16.41
C TYR A 21 -28.01 -4.70 -16.11
N VAL A 22 -27.27 -3.86 -15.39
CA VAL A 22 -27.69 -2.47 -15.15
C VAL A 22 -26.82 -1.57 -16.03
N PRO A 23 -27.44 -0.78 -16.93
CA PRO A 23 -26.68 0.18 -17.72
C PRO A 23 -26.02 1.21 -16.78
N LEU A 24 -24.70 1.35 -16.92
CA LEU A 24 -23.83 2.27 -16.17
C LEU A 24 -24.07 3.74 -16.51
N GLN A 25 -25.33 4.15 -16.72
CA GLN A 25 -25.66 5.51 -17.09
C GLN A 25 -25.51 6.47 -15.91
N GLY A 26 -24.45 7.25 -15.97
CA GLY A 26 -24.29 8.45 -15.15
C GLY A 26 -23.87 8.27 -13.68
N HIS A 27 -23.56 7.05 -13.24
CA HIS A 27 -23.14 6.80 -11.86
C HIS A 27 -21.64 6.51 -11.74
N VAL A 28 -21.02 7.04 -10.71
CA VAL A 28 -19.66 6.69 -10.35
C VAL A 28 -19.61 5.20 -9.99
N PHE A 29 -18.70 4.44 -10.60
CA PHE A 29 -18.62 2.98 -10.52
C PHE A 29 -18.76 2.41 -9.08
N PHE A 30 -18.22 3.09 -8.09
CA PHE A 30 -18.24 2.67 -6.69
C PHE A 30 -19.53 2.98 -5.93
N LYS A 31 -20.44 3.77 -6.47
CA LYS A 31 -21.74 4.10 -5.85
C LYS A 31 -22.70 2.89 -5.83
N TYR A 32 -22.51 1.95 -6.74
CA TYR A 32 -23.34 0.75 -6.83
C TYR A 32 -23.30 -0.14 -5.60
N PHE A 33 -22.23 -0.10 -4.84
CA PHE A 33 -22.11 -0.89 -3.62
C PHE A 33 -23.04 -0.46 -2.50
N ALA A 34 -23.47 0.79 -2.53
CA ALA A 34 -24.27 1.37 -1.45
C ALA A 34 -25.77 1.47 -1.77
N THR A 35 -26.18 1.52 -3.04
CA THR A 35 -27.55 1.95 -3.40
C THR A 35 -28.38 0.98 -4.23
N GLY A 36 -27.81 -0.10 -4.72
CA GLY A 36 -28.47 -0.96 -5.71
C GLY A 36 -28.78 -2.37 -5.26
N LEU A 37 -28.26 -2.78 -4.14
CA LEU A 37 -28.48 -4.13 -3.61
C LEU A 37 -29.65 -4.12 -2.62
N GLU A 38 -30.52 -5.12 -2.73
CA GLU A 38 -31.45 -5.43 -1.65
C GLU A 38 -30.66 -5.50 -0.36
N HIS A 39 -31.09 -4.74 0.67
CA HIS A 39 -30.40 -4.65 1.95
C HIS A 39 -30.10 -6.03 2.50
N LYS A 40 -28.84 -6.40 2.47
CA LYS A 40 -28.33 -7.63 3.09
C LYS A 40 -27.67 -7.24 4.41
N PRO A 41 -28.36 -7.32 5.54
CA PRO A 41 -27.87 -6.78 6.82
C PRO A 41 -26.52 -7.40 7.25
N VAL A 42 -26.28 -8.65 6.86
CA VAL A 42 -24.98 -9.31 7.13
C VAL A 42 -23.84 -8.71 6.29
N PHE A 43 -24.11 -8.36 5.05
CA PHE A 43 -23.11 -7.73 4.18
C PHE A 43 -22.80 -6.30 4.66
N ASP A 44 -23.82 -5.50 4.94
CA ASP A 44 -23.65 -4.13 5.43
C ASP A 44 -22.88 -4.11 6.77
N PHE A 45 -23.22 -5.03 7.67
CA PHE A 45 -22.46 -5.21 8.93
C PHE A 45 -21.00 -5.57 8.70
N LEU A 46 -20.72 -6.52 7.80
CA LEU A 46 -19.35 -6.94 7.51
C LEU A 46 -18.53 -5.81 6.89
N MET A 47 -19.10 -5.07 5.96
CA MET A 47 -18.44 -3.93 5.29
C MET A 47 -18.12 -2.82 6.29
N ASP A 48 -19.05 -2.49 7.18
CA ASP A 48 -18.82 -1.50 8.25
C ASP A 48 -17.77 -1.96 9.27
N LEU A 49 -17.78 -3.25 9.63
CA LEU A 49 -16.78 -3.83 10.52
C LEU A 49 -15.37 -3.73 9.91
N LEU A 50 -15.23 -4.08 8.63
CA LEU A 50 -13.96 -3.99 7.92
C LEU A 50 -13.52 -2.52 7.76
N LEU A 51 -14.44 -1.62 7.48
CA LEU A 51 -14.16 -0.18 7.41
C LEU A 51 -13.68 0.35 8.76
N LEU A 52 -14.34 -0.04 9.86
CA LEU A 52 -13.93 0.34 11.21
C LEU A 52 -12.51 -0.16 11.54
N PHE A 53 -12.17 -1.40 11.20
CA PHE A 53 -10.83 -1.93 11.39
C PHE A 53 -9.78 -1.14 10.60
N VAL A 54 -10.07 -0.76 9.37
CA VAL A 54 -9.14 0.03 8.56
C VAL A 54 -8.99 1.44 9.13
N LEU A 55 -10.09 2.10 9.49
CA LEU A 55 -10.08 3.45 10.08
C LEU A 55 -9.33 3.48 11.42
N SER A 56 -9.52 2.47 12.27
CA SER A 56 -8.77 2.36 13.53
C SER A 56 -7.26 2.19 13.27
N GLY A 57 -6.88 1.38 12.28
CA GLY A 57 -5.49 1.23 11.84
C GLY A 57 -4.88 2.52 11.31
N VAL A 58 -5.65 3.28 10.51
CA VAL A 58 -5.25 4.60 10.03
C VAL A 58 -5.05 5.57 11.20
N ALA A 59 -6.00 5.62 12.14
CA ALA A 59 -5.92 6.48 13.32
C ALA A 59 -4.70 6.15 14.18
N LEU A 60 -4.43 4.87 14.45
CA LEU A 60 -3.27 4.42 15.19
C LEU A 60 -1.95 4.77 14.48
N ALA A 61 -1.88 4.58 13.17
CA ALA A 61 -0.71 4.92 12.38
C ALA A 61 -0.46 6.43 12.37
N TRP A 62 -1.52 7.23 12.31
CA TRP A 62 -1.43 8.69 12.43
C TRP A 62 -0.96 9.11 13.83
N GLY A 63 -1.56 8.55 14.88
CA GLY A 63 -1.16 8.79 16.27
C GLY A 63 0.30 8.45 16.52
N LYS A 64 0.78 7.27 16.03
CA LYS A 64 2.19 6.89 16.07
C LYS A 64 3.08 7.92 15.34
N ARG A 65 2.64 8.43 14.20
CA ARG A 65 3.40 9.43 13.42
C ARG A 65 3.51 10.78 14.15
N VAL A 66 2.43 11.22 14.79
CA VAL A 66 2.43 12.45 15.63
C VAL A 66 3.33 12.25 16.82
N TYR A 67 3.18 11.13 17.54
CA TYR A 67 4.01 10.80 18.69
C TYR A 67 5.50 10.74 18.35
N SER A 68 5.87 10.04 17.27
CA SER A 68 7.28 9.93 16.86
C SER A 68 7.88 11.28 16.42
N ARG A 69 7.07 12.20 15.90
CA ARG A 69 7.53 13.57 15.61
C ARG A 69 7.74 14.38 16.89
N ALA A 70 6.81 14.28 17.83
CA ALA A 70 6.90 14.98 19.12
C ALA A 70 8.12 14.52 19.93
N MET A 71 8.44 13.23 19.88
CA MET A 71 9.59 12.64 20.57
C MET A 71 10.92 12.78 19.81
N GLY A 72 10.95 13.46 18.66
CA GLY A 72 12.16 13.68 17.87
C GLY A 72 12.83 12.41 17.31
N MET A 73 12.08 11.30 17.18
CA MET A 73 12.62 10.05 16.68
C MET A 73 13.12 10.20 15.24
N ARG A 74 14.31 9.64 14.94
CA ARG A 74 14.89 9.67 13.60
C ARG A 74 14.00 8.89 12.61
N ARG A 75 13.79 9.46 11.43
CA ARG A 75 13.10 8.76 10.34
C ARG A 75 14.02 7.71 9.76
N THR A 76 13.64 6.46 9.85
CA THR A 76 14.41 5.31 9.36
C THR A 76 14.29 5.09 7.85
N THR A 77 13.19 5.52 7.23
CA THR A 77 12.93 5.31 5.80
C THR A 77 12.73 6.62 5.06
N ARG A 78 13.43 6.78 3.93
CA ARG A 78 13.24 7.91 3.01
C ARG A 78 12.21 7.51 1.96
N HIS A 79 11.06 8.19 1.92
CA HIS A 79 10.03 7.93 0.92
C HIS A 79 10.37 8.60 -0.42
N VAL A 80 10.24 7.85 -1.50
CA VAL A 80 10.28 8.34 -2.89
C VAL A 80 8.92 8.98 -3.22
N LEU A 81 8.85 9.79 -4.30
CA LEU A 81 7.63 10.49 -4.69
C LEU A 81 6.43 9.54 -4.87
N GLY A 82 6.61 8.43 -5.59
CA GLY A 82 5.56 7.41 -5.78
C GLY A 82 5.02 6.85 -4.47
N ASP A 83 5.90 6.59 -3.47
CA ASP A 83 5.46 6.14 -2.14
C ASP A 83 4.64 7.21 -1.41
N ARG A 84 5.02 8.49 -1.56
CA ARG A 84 4.30 9.59 -0.89
C ARG A 84 2.91 9.75 -1.47
N VAL A 85 2.80 9.71 -2.80
CA VAL A 85 1.51 9.82 -3.50
C VAL A 85 0.60 8.66 -3.14
N ALA A 86 1.07 7.41 -3.29
CA ALA A 86 0.29 6.23 -2.95
C ALA A 86 -0.14 6.21 -1.47
N LEU A 87 0.78 6.54 -0.56
CA LEU A 87 0.47 6.59 0.87
C LEU A 87 -0.54 7.69 1.20
N SER A 88 -0.40 8.88 0.60
CA SER A 88 -1.34 9.98 0.82
C SER A 88 -2.73 9.62 0.32
N ALA A 89 -2.84 9.08 -0.90
CA ALA A 89 -4.11 8.61 -1.45
C ALA A 89 -4.76 7.57 -0.53
N LEU A 90 -3.99 6.58 -0.05
CA LEU A 90 -4.49 5.55 0.86
C LEU A 90 -5.01 6.11 2.19
N TRP A 91 -4.38 7.18 2.73
CA TRP A 91 -4.83 7.82 3.96
C TRP A 91 -6.18 8.52 3.80
N PHE A 92 -6.48 9.02 2.61
CA PHE A 92 -7.74 9.72 2.33
C PHE A 92 -8.86 8.80 1.85
N VAL A 93 -8.55 7.69 1.17
CA VAL A 93 -9.55 6.76 0.62
C VAL A 93 -10.60 6.36 1.65
N PHE A 94 -10.19 5.90 2.83
CA PHE A 94 -11.13 5.34 3.81
C PHE A 94 -11.96 6.39 4.57
N PRO A 95 -11.40 7.52 5.04
CA PRO A 95 -12.22 8.60 5.59
C PRO A 95 -13.21 9.17 4.59
N VAL A 96 -12.80 9.37 3.33
CA VAL A 96 -13.69 9.86 2.28
C VAL A 96 -14.78 8.84 1.94
N ARG A 97 -14.46 7.54 1.95
CA ARG A 97 -15.44 6.47 1.80
C ARG A 97 -16.47 6.50 2.92
N LEU A 98 -16.07 6.65 4.17
CA LEU A 98 -17.00 6.79 5.29
C LEU A 98 -17.99 7.93 5.06
N ILE A 99 -17.50 9.10 4.63
CA ILE A 99 -18.33 10.25 4.33
C ILE A 99 -19.29 9.94 3.17
N ALA A 100 -18.78 9.36 2.08
CA ALA A 100 -19.56 9.05 0.89
C ALA A 100 -20.70 8.05 1.17
N GLU A 101 -20.40 6.95 1.87
CA GLU A 101 -21.40 5.95 2.24
C GLU A 101 -22.42 6.53 3.25
N SER A 102 -21.97 7.27 4.26
CA SER A 102 -22.87 7.89 5.24
C SER A 102 -23.79 8.93 4.62
N THR A 103 -23.33 9.73 3.65
CA THR A 103 -24.19 10.66 2.93
C THR A 103 -25.22 9.94 2.05
N THR A 104 -24.86 8.84 1.42
CA THR A 104 -25.80 8.00 0.68
C THR A 104 -26.83 7.38 1.62
N CYS A 105 -26.42 6.87 2.78
CA CYS A 105 -27.33 6.35 3.80
C CYS A 105 -28.29 7.43 4.34
N ALA A 106 -27.81 8.67 4.50
CA ALA A 106 -28.64 9.79 4.93
C ALA A 106 -29.75 10.15 3.92
N LEU A 107 -29.48 10.01 2.62
CA LEU A 107 -30.43 10.35 1.55
C LEU A 107 -31.41 9.21 1.21
N TYR A 108 -30.92 7.97 1.21
CA TYR A 108 -31.67 6.83 0.67
C TYR A 108 -32.02 5.78 1.73
N GLY A 109 -31.50 5.94 2.94
CA GLY A 109 -31.63 4.93 4.00
C GLY A 109 -30.65 3.77 3.82
N GLY A 110 -30.69 2.82 4.75
CA GLY A 110 -29.82 1.65 4.74
C GLY A 110 -28.46 1.88 5.41
N GLY A 111 -27.47 1.05 5.04
CA GLY A 111 -26.15 1.03 5.66
C GLY A 111 -26.04 0.14 6.88
N GLY A 112 -24.82 -0.10 7.33
CA GLY A 112 -24.54 -0.90 8.51
C GLY A 112 -24.63 -0.08 9.81
N PHE A 113 -23.98 -0.60 10.84
CA PHE A 113 -24.03 0.04 12.18
C PHE A 113 -23.23 1.35 12.25
N LEU A 114 -22.15 1.50 11.49
CA LEU A 114 -21.30 2.69 11.47
C LEU A 114 -21.83 3.73 10.46
N THR A 115 -21.94 3.33 9.20
CA THR A 115 -22.36 4.22 8.10
C THR A 115 -23.81 4.64 8.25
N GLY A 116 -24.69 3.74 8.70
CA GLY A 116 -26.10 4.04 9.00
C GLY A 116 -26.26 5.00 10.18
N ALA A 117 -25.50 4.82 11.27
CA ALA A 117 -25.56 5.72 12.42
C ALA A 117 -25.09 7.14 12.08
N VAL A 118 -23.96 7.26 11.35
CA VAL A 118 -23.47 8.57 10.87
C VAL A 118 -24.44 9.17 9.87
N GLY A 119 -25.03 8.37 8.97
CA GLY A 119 -26.02 8.80 8.00
C GLY A 119 -27.30 9.34 8.67
N ALA A 120 -27.82 8.65 9.68
CA ALA A 120 -28.98 9.12 10.46
C ALA A 120 -28.70 10.46 11.14
N TRP A 121 -27.54 10.59 11.78
CA TRP A 121 -27.13 11.87 12.36
C TRP A 121 -27.02 12.99 11.33
N MET A 122 -26.46 12.70 10.14
CA MET A 122 -26.37 13.70 9.06
C MET A 122 -27.74 14.09 8.53
N ALA A 123 -28.69 13.16 8.42
CA ALA A 123 -30.06 13.44 7.95
C ALA A 123 -30.81 14.39 8.87
N GLU A 124 -30.55 14.37 10.18
CA GLU A 124 -31.15 15.27 11.15
C GLU A 124 -30.58 16.70 11.14
N HIS A 125 -29.27 16.82 10.84
CA HIS A 125 -28.52 18.06 11.03
C HIS A 125 -28.16 18.80 9.73
N VAL A 126 -28.27 18.14 8.58
CA VAL A 126 -27.82 18.68 7.28
C VAL A 126 -29.01 18.74 6.32
N SER A 127 -29.16 19.84 5.60
CA SER A 127 -30.22 19.98 4.61
C SER A 127 -30.07 19.00 3.45
N THR A 128 -31.18 18.52 2.89
CA THR A 128 -31.19 17.55 1.80
C THR A 128 -30.39 18.03 0.57
N LEU A 129 -30.49 19.33 0.24
CA LEU A 129 -29.72 19.89 -0.88
C LEU A 129 -28.18 19.83 -0.64
N ALA A 130 -27.75 20.11 0.59
CA ALA A 130 -26.34 20.01 0.96
C ALA A 130 -25.86 18.56 0.95
N LEU A 131 -26.70 17.60 1.41
CA LEU A 131 -26.41 16.20 1.36
C LEU A 131 -26.25 15.69 -0.08
N MET A 132 -27.09 16.09 -1.03
CA MET A 132 -26.98 15.71 -2.43
C MET A 132 -25.64 16.19 -3.06
N ASN A 133 -25.29 17.45 -2.78
CA ASN A 133 -24.03 18.01 -3.26
C ASN A 133 -22.82 17.32 -2.62
N LEU A 134 -22.88 17.06 -1.31
CA LEU A 134 -21.83 16.39 -0.57
C LEU A 134 -21.67 14.95 -1.03
N GLU A 135 -22.75 14.21 -1.28
CA GLU A 135 -22.73 12.85 -1.80
C GLU A 135 -21.97 12.77 -3.12
N SER A 136 -22.34 13.59 -4.08
CA SER A 136 -21.69 13.63 -5.39
C SER A 136 -20.19 13.96 -5.24
N ALA A 137 -19.86 14.99 -4.48
CA ALA A 137 -18.47 15.40 -4.25
C ALA A 137 -17.65 14.31 -3.55
N ALA A 138 -18.21 13.65 -2.51
CA ALA A 138 -17.55 12.62 -1.75
C ALA A 138 -17.28 11.37 -2.59
N TRP A 139 -18.22 10.91 -3.42
CA TRP A 139 -18.02 9.77 -4.31
C TRP A 139 -16.98 10.06 -5.40
N TRP A 140 -16.97 11.28 -5.97
CA TRP A 140 -15.91 11.67 -6.89
C TRP A 140 -14.54 11.76 -6.22
N ALA A 141 -14.47 12.33 -5.02
CA ALA A 141 -13.25 12.39 -4.24
C ALA A 141 -12.71 10.97 -3.91
N TYR A 142 -13.61 10.05 -3.49
CA TYR A 142 -13.28 8.66 -3.24
C TYR A 142 -12.71 7.98 -4.49
N SER A 143 -13.40 8.12 -5.62
CA SER A 143 -12.99 7.54 -6.90
C SER A 143 -11.64 8.10 -7.37
N ALA A 144 -11.43 9.41 -7.21
CA ALA A 144 -10.15 10.05 -7.54
C ALA A 144 -9.00 9.55 -6.65
N CYS A 145 -9.20 9.47 -5.33
CA CYS A 145 -8.20 8.94 -4.40
C CYS A 145 -7.85 7.48 -4.72
N LEU A 146 -8.85 6.67 -5.02
CA LEU A 146 -8.66 5.26 -5.38
C LEU A 146 -7.93 5.13 -6.72
N GLY A 147 -8.31 5.91 -7.72
CA GLY A 147 -7.63 5.95 -9.03
C GLY A 147 -6.16 6.38 -8.90
N ILE A 148 -5.89 7.45 -8.14
CA ILE A 148 -4.52 7.90 -7.86
C ILE A 148 -3.70 6.79 -7.17
N PHE A 149 -4.30 6.09 -6.21
CA PHE A 149 -3.64 4.98 -5.52
C PHE A 149 -3.27 3.86 -6.50
N PHE A 150 -4.20 3.42 -7.37
CA PHE A 150 -3.93 2.36 -8.34
C PHE A 150 -2.87 2.77 -9.38
N VAL A 151 -2.91 4.00 -9.88
CA VAL A 151 -1.89 4.51 -10.80
C VAL A 151 -0.51 4.60 -10.13
N ALA A 152 -0.46 5.00 -8.86
CA ALA A 152 0.78 5.11 -8.10
C ALA A 152 1.32 3.75 -7.61
N LEU A 153 0.50 2.70 -7.60
CA LEU A 153 0.83 1.39 -7.04
C LEU A 153 2.10 0.78 -7.65
N PRO A 154 2.27 0.68 -9.00
CA PRO A 154 3.48 0.09 -9.59
C PRO A 154 4.75 0.91 -9.30
N PHE A 155 4.63 2.20 -9.03
CA PHE A 155 5.75 3.10 -8.73
C PHE A 155 6.01 3.24 -7.22
N SER A 156 5.27 2.52 -6.40
CA SER A 156 5.35 2.59 -4.94
C SER A 156 5.82 1.28 -4.33
N ARG A 157 6.16 1.32 -3.05
CA ARG A 157 6.51 0.12 -2.28
C ARG A 157 5.37 -0.90 -2.19
N TYR A 158 4.12 -0.52 -2.46
CA TYR A 158 2.97 -1.42 -2.42
C TYR A 158 3.00 -2.50 -3.50
N MET A 159 3.88 -2.36 -4.49
CA MET A 159 4.13 -3.43 -5.48
C MET A 159 4.61 -4.73 -4.84
N HIS A 160 5.23 -4.68 -3.63
CA HIS A 160 5.67 -5.89 -2.92
C HIS A 160 4.56 -6.92 -2.72
N ILE A 161 3.31 -6.49 -2.56
CA ILE A 161 2.16 -7.37 -2.36
C ILE A 161 1.96 -8.30 -3.56
N PHE A 162 2.10 -7.76 -4.77
CA PHE A 162 1.93 -8.52 -6.01
C PHE A 162 3.17 -9.34 -6.38
N THR A 163 4.35 -8.87 -6.00
CA THR A 163 5.61 -9.56 -6.33
C THR A 163 5.97 -10.63 -5.32
N GLU A 164 5.49 -10.54 -4.08
CA GLU A 164 5.74 -11.54 -3.05
C GLU A 164 5.03 -12.87 -3.37
N ILE A 165 3.81 -12.83 -3.93
CA ILE A 165 3.04 -14.02 -4.30
C ILE A 165 3.83 -14.90 -5.29
N PRO A 166 4.21 -14.44 -6.50
CA PRO A 166 5.01 -15.24 -7.41
C PRO A 166 6.38 -15.63 -6.83
N LEU A 167 6.98 -14.77 -5.99
CA LEU A 167 8.25 -15.09 -5.35
C LEU A 167 8.15 -16.31 -4.41
N ILE A 168 7.05 -16.43 -3.66
CA ILE A 168 6.78 -17.61 -2.81
C ILE A 168 6.71 -18.87 -3.68
N PHE A 169 5.97 -18.83 -4.80
CA PHE A 169 5.89 -19.96 -5.73
C PHE A 169 7.25 -20.31 -6.34
N LEU A 170 8.00 -19.31 -6.85
CA LEU A 170 9.31 -19.53 -7.45
C LEU A 170 10.29 -20.18 -6.46
N ARG A 171 10.23 -19.80 -5.20
CA ARG A 171 11.05 -20.41 -4.14
C ARG A 171 10.61 -21.82 -3.80
N HIS A 172 9.32 -22.05 -3.71
CA HIS A 172 8.78 -23.38 -3.41
C HIS A 172 9.19 -24.42 -4.45
N TYR A 173 9.22 -24.03 -5.71
CA TYR A 173 9.66 -24.91 -6.82
C TYR A 173 11.15 -24.82 -7.12
N GLU A 174 11.94 -24.15 -6.27
CA GLU A 174 13.39 -23.95 -6.42
C GLU A 174 13.80 -23.33 -7.77
N LEU A 175 12.89 -22.63 -8.42
CA LEU A 175 13.11 -21.94 -9.69
C LEU A 175 13.94 -20.67 -9.45
N ARG A 176 15.26 -20.85 -9.30
CA ARG A 176 16.21 -19.74 -9.22
C ARG A 176 16.85 -19.52 -10.58
N SER A 177 16.85 -18.27 -11.05
CA SER A 177 17.62 -17.94 -12.24
C SER A 177 19.12 -18.00 -11.92
N THR A 178 19.87 -18.67 -12.76
CA THR A 178 21.36 -18.67 -12.71
C THR A 178 21.95 -17.42 -13.34
N GLU A 179 21.13 -16.61 -14.03
CA GLU A 179 21.54 -15.38 -14.68
C GLU A 179 21.74 -14.27 -13.65
N LYS A 180 22.90 -13.62 -13.69
CA LYS A 180 23.15 -12.38 -12.94
C LYS A 180 22.16 -11.30 -13.43
N GLU A 181 21.45 -10.68 -12.48
CA GLU A 181 20.39 -9.68 -12.75
C GLU A 181 19.18 -10.20 -13.54
N GLY A 182 18.86 -11.48 -13.43
CA GLY A 182 17.68 -12.10 -14.03
C GLY A 182 16.37 -11.61 -13.43
N ALA A 183 15.26 -12.07 -14.01
CA ALA A 183 13.89 -11.73 -13.55
C ALA A 183 13.67 -12.05 -12.07
N PHE A 184 14.29 -13.11 -11.55
CA PHE A 184 14.19 -13.47 -10.13
C PHE A 184 14.76 -12.40 -9.21
N ASP A 185 15.90 -11.80 -9.56
CA ASP A 185 16.51 -10.70 -8.81
C ASP A 185 15.59 -9.47 -8.78
N HIS A 186 14.92 -9.17 -9.90
CA HIS A 186 13.94 -8.09 -9.95
C HIS A 186 12.75 -8.36 -9.04
N PHE A 187 12.19 -9.57 -9.03
CA PHE A 187 11.12 -9.94 -8.11
C PHE A 187 11.54 -9.78 -6.65
N GLN A 188 12.75 -10.19 -6.28
CA GLN A 188 13.27 -10.01 -4.93
C GLN A 188 13.39 -8.52 -4.53
N VAL A 189 13.88 -7.67 -5.44
CA VAL A 189 14.01 -6.22 -5.19
C VAL A 189 12.63 -5.57 -5.02
N GLU A 190 11.66 -5.96 -5.84
CA GLU A 190 10.30 -5.44 -5.80
C GLU A 190 9.49 -5.97 -4.59
N ALA A 191 9.82 -7.18 -4.09
CA ALA A 191 9.19 -7.76 -2.91
C ALA A 191 9.57 -7.05 -1.59
N CYS A 192 10.54 -6.14 -1.60
CA CYS A 192 10.91 -5.38 -0.41
C CYS A 192 9.83 -4.36 -0.02
N SER A 193 9.13 -4.61 1.08
CA SER A 193 8.13 -3.70 1.65
C SER A 193 8.71 -2.46 2.34
N ARG A 194 10.05 -2.39 2.48
CA ARG A 194 10.78 -1.35 3.23
C ARG A 194 10.34 -1.23 4.70
N CYS A 195 10.09 -2.35 5.33
CA CYS A 195 9.71 -2.42 6.75
C CYS A 195 10.78 -1.86 7.70
N GLY A 196 12.07 -1.87 7.28
CA GLY A 196 13.18 -1.36 8.06
C GLY A 196 13.78 -2.34 9.06
N ILE A 197 13.25 -3.54 9.22
CA ILE A 197 13.74 -4.56 10.17
C ILE A 197 15.23 -4.88 9.95
N CYS A 198 15.71 -4.80 8.72
CA CYS A 198 17.12 -5.04 8.37
C CYS A 198 18.08 -3.92 8.84
N ILE A 199 17.59 -2.82 9.42
CA ILE A 199 18.41 -1.72 9.92
C ILE A 199 19.01 -2.10 11.29
N ASP A 200 18.19 -2.62 12.19
CA ASP A 200 18.57 -2.90 13.57
C ASP A 200 19.73 -3.91 13.71
N PRO A 201 19.76 -5.04 12.95
CA PRO A 201 20.86 -6.00 13.02
C PRO A 201 22.12 -5.55 12.31
N CYS A 202 22.11 -4.39 11.62
CA CYS A 202 23.27 -3.92 10.87
C CYS A 202 24.37 -3.37 11.78
N GLN A 203 25.53 -4.03 11.77
CA GLN A 203 26.67 -3.62 12.59
C GLN A 203 27.20 -2.22 12.24
N LEU A 204 27.17 -1.85 10.96
CA LEU A 204 27.61 -0.54 10.51
C LEU A 204 26.70 0.58 11.09
N GLN A 205 25.41 0.29 11.27
CA GLN A 205 24.48 1.20 11.91
C GLN A 205 24.73 1.27 13.43
N SER A 206 24.79 0.10 14.09
CA SER A 206 24.81 0.03 15.55
C SER A 206 26.14 0.51 16.16
N VAL A 207 27.26 0.26 15.47
CA VAL A 207 28.60 0.57 15.99
C VAL A 207 29.14 1.88 15.42
N LEU A 208 28.99 2.09 14.10
CA LEU A 208 29.61 3.23 13.41
C LEU A 208 28.62 4.35 13.07
N GLY A 209 27.32 4.16 13.30
CA GLY A 209 26.29 5.15 12.97
C GLY A 209 26.11 5.42 11.46
N ILE A 210 26.64 4.52 10.58
CA ILE A 210 26.56 4.67 9.13
C ILE A 210 25.15 4.31 8.66
N ASN A 211 24.45 5.26 8.02
CA ASN A 211 23.02 5.19 7.74
C ASN A 211 22.66 4.98 6.26
N ASP A 212 23.61 4.73 5.36
CA ASP A 212 23.35 4.67 3.92
C ASP A 212 23.59 3.29 3.30
N VAL A 213 24.17 2.35 4.06
CA VAL A 213 24.60 1.03 3.56
C VAL A 213 23.58 -0.08 3.82
N GLN A 214 22.59 0.16 4.69
CA GLN A 214 21.60 -0.84 5.09
C GLN A 214 20.82 -1.37 3.89
N SER A 215 20.41 -2.64 3.98
CA SER A 215 19.75 -3.33 2.88
C SER A 215 18.45 -2.67 2.40
N VAL A 216 17.70 -2.01 3.27
CA VAL A 216 16.51 -1.26 2.88
C VAL A 216 16.83 -0.09 1.93
N PHE A 217 17.96 0.57 2.12
CA PHE A 217 18.41 1.67 1.23
C PHE A 217 19.03 1.12 -0.05
N PHE A 218 19.81 0.05 0.06
CA PHE A 218 20.37 -0.67 -1.09
C PHE A 218 19.27 -1.14 -2.05
N LEU A 219 18.23 -1.84 -1.54
CA LEU A 219 17.12 -2.32 -2.36
C LEU A 219 16.31 -1.17 -2.96
N ARG A 220 16.06 -0.11 -2.19
CA ARG A 220 15.41 1.09 -2.71
C ARG A 220 16.19 1.69 -3.88
N ASP A 221 17.48 1.90 -3.70
CA ASP A 221 18.31 2.58 -4.68
C ASP A 221 18.49 1.70 -5.94
N ARG A 222 18.58 0.37 -5.77
CA ARG A 222 18.57 -0.57 -6.88
C ARG A 222 17.24 -0.53 -7.67
N ARG A 223 16.11 -0.54 -6.97
CA ARG A 223 14.77 -0.46 -7.58
C ARG A 223 14.60 0.79 -8.44
N TYR A 224 15.08 1.94 -7.97
CA TYR A 224 14.94 3.21 -8.68
C TYR A 224 16.16 3.56 -9.54
N ARG A 225 17.08 2.63 -9.77
CA ARG A 225 18.31 2.83 -10.56
C ARG A 225 19.18 4.00 -10.06
N MET A 226 19.19 4.22 -8.76
CA MET A 226 19.97 5.26 -8.08
C MET A 226 21.09 4.66 -7.23
N LEU A 227 21.44 3.39 -7.45
CA LEU A 227 22.42 2.67 -6.65
C LEU A 227 23.82 3.27 -6.89
N ARG A 228 24.49 3.63 -5.79
CA ARG A 228 25.88 4.08 -5.80
C ARG A 228 26.80 2.92 -5.46
N LEU A 229 27.99 2.86 -6.10
CA LEU A 229 28.99 1.83 -5.84
C LEU A 229 29.36 1.78 -4.35
N ALA A 230 29.54 2.93 -3.70
CA ALA A 230 29.82 3.01 -2.27
C ALA A 230 28.73 2.34 -1.40
N THR A 231 27.45 2.44 -1.77
CA THR A 231 26.35 1.76 -1.05
C THR A 231 26.41 0.24 -1.23
N ALA A 232 26.86 -0.23 -2.38
CA ALA A 232 27.04 -1.66 -2.64
C ALA A 232 28.31 -2.21 -1.94
N ASP A 233 29.44 -1.50 -2.04
CA ASP A 233 30.76 -1.97 -1.60
C ASP A 233 31.00 -1.88 -0.10
N ASN A 234 30.48 -0.84 0.58
CA ASN A 234 30.77 -0.61 2.01
C ASN A 234 30.03 -1.59 2.96
N CYS A 235 29.32 -2.58 2.45
CA CYS A 235 28.65 -3.58 3.26
C CYS A 235 29.61 -4.70 3.67
N LEU A 236 29.60 -5.08 4.95
CA LEU A 236 30.41 -6.18 5.50
C LEU A 236 29.97 -7.58 5.05
N MET A 237 28.88 -7.72 4.33
CA MET A 237 28.31 -9.01 3.86
C MET A 237 28.09 -10.04 4.97
N CYS A 238 27.80 -9.59 6.19
CA CYS A 238 27.66 -10.45 7.37
C CYS A 238 26.37 -11.31 7.41
N GLY A 239 25.42 -11.10 6.49
CA GLY A 239 24.19 -11.89 6.35
C GLY A 239 23.08 -11.61 7.36
N ARG A 240 23.33 -10.90 8.46
CA ARG A 240 22.33 -10.68 9.53
C ARG A 240 21.04 -10.03 9.06
N CYS A 241 21.10 -9.14 8.08
CA CYS A 241 19.93 -8.49 7.50
C CYS A 241 19.10 -9.44 6.63
N ALA A 242 19.72 -10.41 5.97
CA ALA A 242 19.03 -11.44 5.19
C ALA A 242 18.31 -12.42 6.12
N GLU A 243 18.95 -12.86 7.20
CA GLU A 243 18.37 -13.74 8.21
C GLU A 243 17.11 -13.14 8.88
N LYS A 244 17.08 -11.83 9.08
CA LYS A 244 15.95 -11.12 9.70
C LYS A 244 14.91 -10.61 8.70
N CYS A 245 15.11 -10.85 7.41
CA CYS A 245 14.18 -10.40 6.39
C CYS A 245 12.88 -11.22 6.42
N PRO A 246 11.70 -10.63 6.68
CA PRO A 246 10.45 -11.37 6.75
C PRO A 246 10.00 -11.93 5.39
N VAL A 247 10.56 -11.40 4.31
CA VAL A 247 10.28 -11.82 2.92
C VAL A 247 11.39 -12.73 2.39
N ASP A 248 12.38 -13.07 3.23
CA ASP A 248 13.51 -13.95 2.89
C ASP A 248 14.23 -13.57 1.58
N ILE A 249 14.55 -12.29 1.42
CA ILE A 249 15.28 -11.77 0.26
C ILE A 249 16.77 -12.16 0.41
N ASP A 250 17.35 -12.78 -0.61
CA ASP A 250 18.79 -13.09 -0.65
C ASP A 250 19.62 -11.83 -0.91
N LEU A 251 19.76 -11.03 0.17
CA LEU A 251 20.43 -9.74 0.14
C LEU A 251 21.92 -9.85 -0.20
N ASN A 252 22.55 -10.96 0.16
CA ASN A 252 23.97 -11.17 -0.07
C ASN A 252 24.25 -11.40 -1.56
N THR A 253 23.54 -12.33 -2.20
CA THR A 253 23.66 -12.59 -3.63
C THR A 253 23.31 -11.36 -4.46
N LEU A 254 22.19 -10.67 -4.12
CA LEU A 254 21.81 -9.44 -4.80
C LEU A 254 22.89 -8.36 -4.74
N ARG A 255 23.56 -8.24 -3.60
CA ARG A 255 24.62 -7.26 -3.40
C ARG A 255 25.89 -7.62 -4.15
N LEU A 256 26.28 -8.92 -4.16
CA LEU A 256 27.41 -9.41 -4.96
C LEU A 256 27.18 -9.18 -6.45
N ASN A 257 26.01 -9.55 -6.96
CA ASN A 257 25.67 -9.31 -8.36
C ASN A 257 25.74 -7.82 -8.72
N SER A 258 25.23 -6.95 -7.86
CA SER A 258 25.30 -5.50 -8.09
C SER A 258 26.74 -4.96 -8.08
N ARG A 259 27.61 -5.46 -7.18
CA ARG A 259 29.03 -5.09 -7.16
C ARG A 259 29.72 -5.49 -8.46
N ASP A 260 29.54 -6.73 -8.89
CA ASP A 260 30.13 -7.25 -10.12
C ASP A 260 29.69 -6.43 -11.33
N THR A 261 28.38 -6.18 -11.46
CA THR A 261 27.85 -5.40 -12.59
C THR A 261 28.42 -3.99 -12.60
N MET A 262 28.43 -3.30 -11.45
CA MET A 262 28.88 -1.91 -11.37
C MET A 262 30.41 -1.77 -11.57
N ARG A 263 31.21 -2.76 -11.18
CA ARG A 263 32.67 -2.76 -11.39
C ARG A 263 33.05 -3.05 -12.85
N ASN A 264 32.22 -3.83 -13.55
CA ASN A 264 32.45 -4.16 -14.95
C ASN A 264 31.94 -3.09 -15.94
N VAL A 265 31.29 -2.02 -15.45
CA VAL A 265 30.92 -0.88 -16.28
C VAL A 265 32.15 -0.01 -16.55
N PRO A 266 32.47 0.32 -17.82
CA PRO A 266 33.57 1.22 -18.17
C PRO A 266 33.44 2.57 -17.44
N ASP A 267 34.57 3.18 -17.04
CA ASP A 267 34.61 4.41 -16.22
C ASP A 267 33.81 5.59 -16.79
N GLU A 268 33.70 5.65 -18.12
CA GLU A 268 32.92 6.70 -18.84
C GLU A 268 31.40 6.67 -18.53
N LYS A 269 30.87 5.58 -17.98
CA LYS A 269 29.43 5.42 -17.66
C LYS A 269 29.13 5.35 -16.15
N ARG A 270 30.13 5.63 -15.30
CA ARG A 270 29.99 5.52 -13.83
C ARG A 270 29.42 6.76 -13.13
N TYR A 271 29.14 7.82 -13.86
CA TYR A 271 28.64 9.11 -13.32
C TYR A 271 27.22 9.40 -13.74
#